data_b85d443bfac131919aea8a4df9d5e791
#
_entry.id   b85d443bfac131919aea8a4df9d5e791
#
_cell.length_a   1.000
_cell.length_b   1.000
_cell.length_c   1.000
_cell.angle_alpha   90.00
_cell.angle_beta   90.00
_cell.angle_gamma   90.00
#
_symmetry.space_group_name_H-M   'P 1'
#
loop_
_entity.id
_entity.type
_entity.pdbx_description
1 polymer ?
#
loop_
_entity_poly.entity_id
_entity_poly.type
_entity_poly.pdbx_seq_one_letter_code
_entity_poly.pdbx_strand_id
1 'polypeptide(L)'
;AMQHNVHPADWTYSNIDYMRDQLKRLGFAYDWDRELATCDPDYYKWEQWFFLKLLEKGLVYKKTAPVNWCPNDMTVLANEQVIDGCCWRCDTKVERKEIAQWFLKITAYGDELLQSLETLDGWPEQVKTMQANWIGRSEGVEMDFAVPNESPVRIYTTRPDTLMGVTYLAVAAEHPLALKAAE
;
A
#
# COMPACT_ATOMS: atom_id res chain seq x y z
N ALA A 1 -2.61 26.72 1.39
CA ALA A 1 -3.29 27.49 0.34
C ALA A 1 -4.64 28.01 0.84
N MET A 2 -5.61 27.19 1.21
CA MET A 2 -6.95 27.65 1.67
C MET A 2 -6.88 28.65 2.83
N GLN A 3 -6.11 28.38 3.88
CA GLN A 3 -5.95 29.28 5.03
C GLN A 3 -5.36 30.66 4.65
N HIS A 4 -4.62 30.73 3.55
CA HIS A 4 -3.98 31.94 3.05
C HIS A 4 -4.73 32.57 1.86
N ASN A 5 -5.88 32.01 1.49
CA ASN A 5 -6.69 32.45 0.36
C ASN A 5 -5.89 32.62 -0.95
N VAL A 6 -4.97 31.69 -1.21
CA VAL A 6 -4.08 31.65 -2.38
C VAL A 6 -4.39 30.41 -3.20
N HIS A 7 -4.28 30.50 -4.54
CA HIS A 7 -4.43 29.34 -5.40
C HIS A 7 -3.37 28.27 -5.06
N PRO A 8 -3.71 26.96 -5.01
CA PRO A 8 -2.78 25.89 -4.64
C PRO A 8 -1.49 25.87 -5.47
N ALA A 9 -1.56 26.12 -6.78
CA ALA A 9 -0.38 26.17 -7.64
C ALA A 9 0.56 27.31 -7.23
N ASP A 10 0.04 28.55 -7.07
CA ASP A 10 0.83 29.71 -6.69
C ASP A 10 1.51 29.50 -5.32
N TRP A 11 0.77 28.91 -4.39
CA TRP A 11 1.31 28.54 -3.08
C TRP A 11 2.45 27.51 -3.19
N THR A 12 2.28 26.51 -4.00
CA THR A 12 3.26 25.43 -4.18
C THR A 12 4.53 25.97 -4.82
N TYR A 13 4.44 26.67 -5.94
CA TYR A 13 5.61 27.20 -6.62
C TYR A 13 6.34 28.26 -5.79
N SER A 14 5.63 29.10 -5.10
CA SER A 14 6.22 30.09 -4.16
C SER A 14 7.02 29.41 -3.05
N ASN A 15 6.53 28.28 -2.50
CA ASN A 15 7.26 27.50 -1.51
C ASN A 15 8.49 26.79 -2.11
N ILE A 16 8.40 26.27 -3.34
CA ILE A 16 9.53 25.67 -4.05
C ILE A 16 10.64 26.71 -4.22
N ASP A 17 10.32 27.91 -4.71
CA ASP A 17 11.28 29.00 -4.88
C ASP A 17 11.94 29.38 -3.55
N TYR A 18 11.15 29.51 -2.51
CA TYR A 18 11.66 29.81 -1.17
C TYR A 18 12.62 28.74 -0.63
N MET A 19 12.27 27.46 -0.77
CA MET A 19 13.13 26.35 -0.36
C MET A 19 14.42 26.30 -1.18
N ARG A 20 14.34 26.52 -2.50
CA ARG A 20 15.51 26.60 -3.38
C ARG A 20 16.51 27.66 -2.91
N ASP A 21 16.00 28.85 -2.60
CA ASP A 21 16.84 29.95 -2.11
C ASP A 21 17.50 29.62 -0.77
N GLN A 22 16.78 28.97 0.13
CA GLN A 22 17.34 28.51 1.41
C GLN A 22 18.46 27.48 1.19
N LEU A 23 18.24 26.47 0.34
CA LEU A 23 19.23 25.43 0.03
C LEU A 23 20.48 26.02 -0.65
N LYS A 24 20.32 27.00 -1.54
CA LYS A 24 21.45 27.74 -2.14
C LYS A 24 22.28 28.46 -1.09
N ARG A 25 21.63 29.11 -0.12
CA ARG A 25 22.33 29.79 1.00
C ARG A 25 23.12 28.85 1.90
N LEU A 26 22.65 27.59 2.04
CA LEU A 26 23.36 26.55 2.78
C LEU A 26 24.58 25.99 2.01
N GLY A 27 24.79 26.38 0.74
CA GLY A 27 25.95 26.01 -0.05
C GLY A 27 25.93 24.55 -0.54
N PHE A 28 24.77 23.94 -0.64
CA PHE A 28 24.66 22.61 -1.24
C PHE A 28 25.05 22.62 -2.72
N ALA A 29 25.85 21.66 -3.11
CA ALA A 29 26.36 21.50 -4.48
C ALA A 29 25.37 20.72 -5.38
N TYR A 30 24.12 21.18 -5.42
CA TYR A 30 23.12 20.64 -6.34
C TYR A 30 23.28 21.24 -7.73
N ASP A 31 23.01 20.41 -8.75
CA ASP A 31 22.86 20.87 -10.13
C ASP A 31 21.45 21.44 -10.31
N TRP A 32 21.31 22.74 -10.09
CA TRP A 32 20.01 23.44 -10.11
C TRP A 32 19.36 23.48 -11.52
N ASP A 33 20.13 23.24 -12.58
CA ASP A 33 19.60 23.14 -13.95
C ASP A 33 18.82 21.82 -14.15
N ARG A 34 18.97 20.88 -13.22
CA ARG A 34 18.21 19.61 -13.16
C ARG A 34 17.07 19.61 -12.18
N GLU A 35 16.72 20.75 -11.65
CA GLU A 35 15.55 20.88 -10.79
C GLU A 35 14.27 20.50 -11.55
N LEU A 36 13.41 19.74 -10.90
CA LEU A 36 12.10 19.37 -11.42
C LEU A 36 11.03 19.47 -10.32
N ALA A 37 9.80 19.66 -10.72
CA ALA A 37 8.66 19.62 -9.83
C ALA A 37 7.71 18.50 -10.29
N THR A 38 7.41 17.55 -9.38
CA THR A 38 6.55 16.41 -9.71
C THR A 38 5.10 16.82 -9.99
N CYS A 39 4.71 18.03 -9.60
CA CYS A 39 3.41 18.61 -9.91
C CYS A 39 3.32 19.25 -11.31
N ASP A 40 4.43 19.33 -12.05
CA ASP A 40 4.44 19.89 -13.39
C ASP A 40 3.83 18.90 -14.41
N PRO A 41 3.00 19.39 -15.37
CA PRO A 41 2.46 18.57 -16.45
C PRO A 41 3.54 17.85 -17.26
N ASP A 42 4.67 18.51 -17.48
CA ASP A 42 5.80 17.92 -18.20
C ASP A 42 6.47 16.76 -17.47
N TYR A 43 6.34 16.72 -16.14
CA TYR A 43 6.78 15.60 -15.33
C TYR A 43 5.70 14.51 -15.26
N TYR A 44 4.50 14.81 -14.75
CA TYR A 44 3.50 13.76 -14.46
C TYR A 44 2.88 13.14 -15.71
N LYS A 45 3.00 13.74 -16.90
CA LYS A 45 2.61 13.06 -18.15
C LYS A 45 3.35 11.72 -18.34
N TRP A 46 4.60 11.63 -17.86
CA TRP A 46 5.38 10.38 -17.94
C TRP A 46 4.91 9.36 -16.90
N GLU A 47 4.49 9.80 -15.72
CA GLU A 47 3.87 8.92 -14.73
C GLU A 47 2.55 8.35 -15.26
N GLN A 48 1.72 9.18 -15.90
CA GLN A 48 0.48 8.75 -16.55
C GLN A 48 0.75 7.76 -17.70
N TRP A 49 1.74 8.05 -18.53
CA TRP A 49 2.17 7.13 -19.58
C TRP A 49 2.64 5.79 -19.02
N PHE A 50 3.46 5.81 -17.98
CA PHE A 50 3.95 4.61 -17.33
C PHE A 50 2.80 3.80 -16.71
N PHE A 51 1.86 4.45 -16.04
CA PHE A 51 0.64 3.82 -15.53
C PHE A 51 -0.13 3.09 -16.63
N LEU A 52 -0.32 3.73 -17.79
CA LEU A 52 -0.99 3.11 -18.93
C LEU A 52 -0.25 1.89 -19.45
N LYS A 53 1.10 1.92 -19.46
CA LYS A 53 1.91 0.75 -19.83
C LYS A 53 1.77 -0.41 -18.85
N LEU A 54 1.68 -0.13 -17.57
CA LEU A 54 1.40 -1.15 -16.54
C LEU A 54 -0.02 -1.72 -16.70
N LEU A 55 -0.99 -0.89 -17.03
CA LEU A 55 -2.37 -1.31 -17.28
C LEU A 55 -2.46 -2.21 -18.52
N GLU A 56 -1.83 -1.83 -19.64
CA GLU A 56 -1.72 -2.63 -20.87
C GLU A 56 -1.12 -4.03 -20.58
N LYS A 57 -0.15 -4.11 -19.68
CA LYS A 57 0.47 -5.37 -19.25
C LYS A 57 -0.36 -6.16 -18.23
N GLY A 58 -1.52 -5.66 -17.81
CA GLY A 58 -2.36 -6.29 -16.80
C GLY A 58 -1.76 -6.30 -15.39
N LEU A 59 -0.77 -5.44 -15.13
CA LEU A 59 -0.12 -5.28 -13.82
C LEU A 59 -0.86 -4.31 -12.90
N VAL A 60 -1.84 -3.58 -13.43
CA VAL A 60 -2.71 -2.67 -12.69
C VAL A 60 -4.15 -3.13 -12.86
N TYR A 61 -4.91 -3.10 -11.78
CA TYR A 61 -6.33 -3.46 -11.77
C TYR A 61 -7.11 -2.58 -10.78
N LYS A 62 -8.41 -2.49 -11.00
CA LYS A 62 -9.31 -1.73 -10.12
C LYS A 62 -10.06 -2.69 -9.21
N LYS A 63 -10.13 -2.36 -7.92
CA LYS A 63 -10.81 -3.17 -6.91
C LYS A 63 -11.38 -2.26 -5.83
N THR A 64 -12.57 -2.60 -5.31
CA THR A 64 -13.10 -2.01 -4.08
C THR A 64 -12.44 -2.67 -2.89
N ALA A 65 -11.95 -1.86 -1.96
CA ALA A 65 -11.31 -2.33 -0.73
C ALA A 65 -11.55 -1.35 0.42
N PRO A 66 -11.57 -1.84 1.66
CA PRO A 66 -11.71 -1.01 2.82
C PRO A 66 -10.44 -0.18 3.07
N VAL A 67 -10.63 1.09 3.35
CA VAL A 67 -9.55 2.04 3.70
C VAL A 67 -9.87 2.72 5.02
N ASN A 68 -8.83 3.27 5.67
CA ASN A 68 -9.02 4.18 6.79
C ASN A 68 -9.43 5.55 6.24
N TRP A 69 -10.56 6.06 6.68
CA TRP A 69 -11.14 7.32 6.23
C TRP A 69 -11.24 8.31 7.38
N CYS A 70 -10.71 9.51 7.19
CA CYS A 70 -10.95 10.63 8.10
C CYS A 70 -12.17 11.43 7.63
N PRO A 71 -13.29 11.45 8.37
CA PRO A 71 -14.48 12.19 7.94
C PRO A 71 -14.32 13.70 8.06
N ASN A 72 -13.44 14.20 8.93
CA ASN A 72 -13.17 15.63 9.06
C ASN A 72 -12.24 16.16 7.95
N ASP A 73 -11.14 15.47 7.67
CA ASP A 73 -10.18 15.86 6.63
C ASP A 73 -10.61 15.40 5.24
N MET A 74 -11.69 14.61 5.13
CA MET A 74 -12.24 14.06 3.89
C MET A 74 -11.17 13.34 3.04
N THR A 75 -10.33 12.53 3.69
CA THR A 75 -9.19 11.88 3.06
C THR A 75 -8.98 10.45 3.53
N VAL A 76 -8.32 9.66 2.67
CA VAL A 76 -7.82 8.31 3.01
C VAL A 76 -6.54 8.45 3.82
N LEU A 77 -6.39 7.60 4.83
CA LEU A 77 -5.22 7.54 5.70
C LEU A 77 -4.47 6.22 5.52
N ALA A 78 -3.16 6.27 5.44
CA ALA A 78 -2.30 5.10 5.61
C ALA A 78 -2.37 4.59 7.06
N ASN A 79 -1.96 3.33 7.29
CA ASN A 79 -2.02 2.76 8.64
C ASN A 79 -1.18 3.56 9.65
N GLU A 80 -0.03 4.07 9.22
CA GLU A 80 0.89 4.89 10.03
C GLU A 80 0.31 6.28 10.39
N GLN A 81 -0.74 6.69 9.69
CA GLN A 81 -1.46 7.95 9.93
C GLN A 81 -2.67 7.79 10.85
N VAL A 82 -2.87 6.58 11.37
CA VAL A 82 -3.90 6.28 12.37
C VAL A 82 -3.21 6.03 13.70
N ILE A 83 -3.42 6.92 14.66
CA ILE A 83 -2.83 6.86 16.00
C ILE A 83 -3.99 6.67 16.99
N ASP A 84 -3.97 5.59 17.77
CA ASP A 84 -5.02 5.25 18.75
C ASP A 84 -6.44 5.28 18.16
N GLY A 85 -6.57 4.87 16.87
CA GLY A 85 -7.84 4.86 16.15
C GLY A 85 -8.30 6.23 15.64
N CYS A 86 -7.45 7.26 15.75
CA CYS A 86 -7.74 8.63 15.35
C CYS A 86 -6.80 9.10 14.21
N CYS A 87 -7.24 10.11 13.49
CA CYS A 87 -6.44 10.77 12.46
C CYS A 87 -5.25 11.52 13.08
N TRP A 88 -4.05 11.27 12.62
CA TRP A 88 -2.80 11.89 13.10
C TRP A 88 -2.78 13.43 13.01
N ARG A 89 -3.64 14.00 12.14
CA ARG A 89 -3.67 15.45 11.86
C ARG A 89 -4.73 16.19 12.67
N CYS A 90 -5.93 15.63 12.79
CA CYS A 90 -7.08 16.33 13.38
C CYS A 90 -7.71 15.61 14.56
N ASP A 91 -7.14 14.48 14.98
CA ASP A 91 -7.59 13.66 16.13
C ASP A 91 -9.05 13.16 16.04
N THR A 92 -9.64 13.22 14.85
CA THR A 92 -10.98 12.70 14.60
C THR A 92 -10.91 11.18 14.48
N LYS A 93 -11.87 10.48 15.07
CA LYS A 93 -11.99 9.02 14.99
C LYS A 93 -12.08 8.58 13.53
N VAL A 94 -11.24 7.61 13.16
CA VAL A 94 -11.15 7.07 11.80
C VAL A 94 -12.27 6.06 11.56
N GLU A 95 -12.84 6.08 10.37
CA GLU A 95 -13.86 5.16 9.90
C GLU A 95 -13.30 4.19 8.86
N ARG A 96 -13.89 3.00 8.75
CA ARG A 96 -13.62 2.08 7.64
C ARG A 96 -14.58 2.41 6.50
N LYS A 97 -14.06 2.65 5.31
CA LYS A 97 -14.84 3.02 4.13
C LYS A 97 -14.42 2.19 2.92
N GLU A 98 -15.39 1.62 2.22
CA GLU A 98 -15.18 0.90 0.97
C GLU A 98 -15.01 1.91 -0.18
N ILE A 99 -13.85 1.86 -0.83
CA ILE A 99 -13.53 2.75 -1.96
C ILE A 99 -12.98 1.92 -3.12
N ALA A 100 -13.50 2.19 -4.33
CA ALA A 100 -12.93 1.65 -5.56
C ALA A 100 -11.61 2.37 -5.87
N GLN A 101 -10.52 1.62 -5.90
CA GLN A 101 -9.17 2.17 -6.11
C GLN A 101 -8.31 1.26 -6.98
N TRP A 102 -7.20 1.79 -7.45
CA TRP A 102 -6.24 1.07 -8.27
C TRP A 102 -5.25 0.30 -7.40
N PHE A 103 -4.93 -0.90 -7.86
CA PHE A 103 -3.94 -1.78 -7.24
C PHE A 103 -2.89 -2.20 -8.24
N LEU A 104 -1.66 -2.34 -7.78
CA LEU A 104 -0.57 -2.96 -8.53
C LEU A 104 -0.42 -4.43 -8.12
N LYS A 105 -0.22 -5.32 -9.09
CA LYS A 105 0.08 -6.73 -8.84
C LYS A 105 1.55 -6.90 -8.43
N ILE A 106 1.91 -6.40 -7.26
CA ILE A 106 3.30 -6.38 -6.78
C ILE A 106 3.93 -7.77 -6.65
N THR A 107 3.12 -8.82 -6.52
CA THR A 107 3.58 -10.20 -6.42
C THR A 107 3.77 -10.90 -7.77
N ALA A 108 3.42 -10.24 -8.89
CA ALA A 108 3.50 -10.84 -10.21
C ALA A 108 4.91 -11.29 -10.62
N TYR A 109 5.93 -10.65 -10.06
CA TYR A 109 7.34 -10.94 -10.29
C TYR A 109 8.04 -11.54 -9.06
N GLY A 110 7.30 -11.96 -8.03
CA GLY A 110 7.86 -12.44 -6.78
C GLY A 110 8.85 -13.59 -6.95
N ASP A 111 8.48 -14.62 -7.69
CA ASP A 111 9.34 -15.79 -7.96
C ASP A 111 10.57 -15.41 -8.80
N GLU A 112 10.39 -14.58 -9.83
CA GLU A 112 11.50 -14.09 -10.67
C GLU A 112 12.50 -13.26 -9.85
N LEU A 113 12.00 -12.36 -9.00
CA LEU A 113 12.83 -11.55 -8.11
C LEU A 113 13.61 -12.42 -7.12
N LEU A 114 12.98 -13.43 -6.55
CA LEU A 114 13.63 -14.36 -5.62
C LEU A 114 14.76 -15.14 -6.30
N GLN A 115 14.51 -15.70 -7.48
CA GLN A 115 15.51 -16.41 -8.27
C GLN A 115 16.66 -15.50 -8.71
N SER A 116 16.35 -14.26 -9.10
CA SER A 116 17.35 -13.30 -9.56
C SER A 116 18.34 -12.88 -8.47
N LEU A 117 18.02 -13.05 -7.18
CA LEU A 117 18.96 -12.79 -6.09
C LEU A 117 20.22 -13.66 -6.19
N GLU A 118 20.12 -14.86 -6.77
CA GLU A 118 21.26 -15.77 -6.95
C GLU A 118 22.28 -15.22 -7.94
N THR A 119 21.88 -14.35 -8.87
CA THR A 119 22.72 -13.78 -9.92
C THR A 119 23.32 -12.42 -9.53
N LEU A 120 23.03 -11.91 -8.34
CA LEU A 120 23.50 -10.61 -7.86
C LEU A 120 24.84 -10.74 -7.11
N ASP A 121 25.90 -11.09 -7.83
CA ASP A 121 27.22 -11.36 -7.24
C ASP A 121 27.84 -10.15 -6.52
N GLY A 122 27.50 -8.93 -6.96
CA GLY A 122 27.98 -7.68 -6.35
C GLY A 122 27.21 -7.25 -5.09
N TRP A 123 26.17 -7.98 -4.68
CA TRP A 123 25.37 -7.64 -3.50
C TRP A 123 25.87 -8.35 -2.25
N PRO A 124 25.91 -7.67 -1.09
CA PRO A 124 26.20 -8.31 0.19
C PRO A 124 25.20 -9.44 0.51
N GLU A 125 25.68 -10.56 1.00
CA GLU A 125 24.83 -11.72 1.34
C GLU A 125 23.73 -11.38 2.36
N GLN A 126 24.02 -10.50 3.31
CA GLN A 126 23.02 -10.04 4.27
C GLN A 126 21.85 -9.34 3.59
N VAL A 127 22.10 -8.53 2.55
CA VAL A 127 21.07 -7.84 1.79
C VAL A 127 20.23 -8.83 0.99
N LYS A 128 20.87 -9.80 0.32
CA LYS A 128 20.16 -10.87 -0.41
C LYS A 128 19.25 -11.67 0.53
N THR A 129 19.74 -12.03 1.71
CA THR A 129 18.95 -12.73 2.73
C THR A 129 17.76 -11.89 3.20
N MET A 130 17.94 -10.59 3.44
CA MET A 130 16.85 -9.69 3.82
C MET A 130 15.79 -9.60 2.71
N GLN A 131 16.19 -9.51 1.43
CA GLN A 131 15.28 -9.48 0.30
C GLN A 131 14.51 -10.81 0.15
N ALA A 132 15.19 -11.95 0.26
CA ALA A 132 14.54 -13.26 0.21
C ALA A 132 13.49 -13.42 1.33
N ASN A 133 13.82 -13.03 2.55
CA ASN A 133 12.90 -13.05 3.68
C ASN A 133 11.72 -12.10 3.51
N TRP A 134 11.94 -10.94 2.88
CA TRP A 134 10.87 -9.99 2.58
C TRP A 134 9.89 -10.53 1.53
N ILE A 135 10.39 -11.14 0.46
CA ILE A 135 9.58 -11.79 -0.57
C ILE A 135 8.77 -12.93 0.06
N GLY A 136 9.39 -13.71 0.93
CA GLY A 136 8.70 -14.63 1.83
C GLY A 136 7.88 -15.70 1.09
N ARG A 137 8.44 -16.35 0.06
CA ARG A 137 7.74 -17.44 -0.64
C ARG A 137 7.35 -18.54 0.35
N SER A 138 6.07 -18.86 0.38
CA SER A 138 5.53 -19.95 1.21
C SER A 138 4.64 -20.85 0.37
N GLU A 139 4.58 -22.11 0.75
CA GLU A 139 3.68 -23.10 0.17
C GLU A 139 2.73 -23.62 1.24
N GLY A 140 1.48 -23.85 0.89
CA GLY A 140 0.48 -24.33 1.83
C GLY A 140 -0.68 -25.00 1.11
N VAL A 141 -1.67 -25.39 1.88
CA VAL A 141 -2.86 -26.10 1.43
C VAL A 141 -4.10 -25.29 1.77
N GLU A 142 -5.00 -25.17 0.81
CA GLU A 142 -6.36 -24.71 1.06
C GLU A 142 -7.24 -25.91 1.40
N MET A 143 -8.12 -25.75 2.38
CA MET A 143 -9.10 -26.76 2.74
C MET A 143 -10.40 -26.13 3.22
N ASP A 144 -11.49 -26.87 3.04
CA ASP A 144 -12.83 -26.42 3.39
C ASP A 144 -13.32 -27.17 4.65
N PHE A 145 -13.73 -26.41 5.66
CA PHE A 145 -14.41 -26.94 6.84
C PHE A 145 -15.92 -26.81 6.68
N ALA A 146 -16.62 -27.92 6.75
CA ALA A 146 -18.06 -27.93 6.66
C ALA A 146 -18.71 -27.25 7.87
N VAL A 147 -19.66 -26.36 7.61
CA VAL A 147 -20.47 -25.69 8.64
C VAL A 147 -21.93 -26.09 8.38
N PRO A 148 -22.65 -26.67 9.38
CA PRO A 148 -24.04 -27.08 9.20
C PRO A 148 -24.92 -25.92 8.74
N ASN A 149 -25.67 -26.12 7.64
CA ASN A 149 -26.60 -25.15 7.03
C ASN A 149 -25.96 -23.86 6.50
N GLU A 150 -24.62 -23.81 6.35
CA GLU A 150 -23.88 -22.66 5.86
C GLU A 150 -22.89 -23.08 4.76
N SER A 151 -22.34 -22.08 4.07
CA SER A 151 -21.22 -22.30 3.17
C SER A 151 -20.00 -22.77 3.95
N PRO A 152 -19.19 -23.69 3.40
CA PRO A 152 -17.94 -24.12 4.05
C PRO A 152 -17.02 -22.93 4.32
N VAL A 153 -16.31 -23.00 5.43
CA VAL A 153 -15.24 -22.04 5.74
C VAL A 153 -13.95 -22.54 5.10
N ARG A 154 -13.45 -21.81 4.11
CA ARG A 154 -12.17 -22.07 3.48
C ARG A 154 -11.05 -21.45 4.28
N ILE A 155 -10.04 -22.25 4.59
CA ILE A 155 -8.81 -21.80 5.26
C ILE A 155 -7.61 -22.10 4.38
N TYR A 156 -6.55 -21.35 4.60
CA TYR A 156 -5.20 -21.64 4.07
C TYR A 156 -4.26 -21.91 5.24
N THR A 157 -3.42 -22.94 5.13
CA THR A 157 -2.41 -23.22 6.14
C THR A 157 -1.10 -23.67 5.49
N THR A 158 0.02 -23.22 6.05
CA THR A 158 1.36 -23.74 5.74
C THR A 158 1.73 -24.95 6.58
N ARG A 159 0.88 -25.35 7.52
CA ARG A 159 1.08 -26.49 8.44
C ARG A 159 -0.10 -27.49 8.38
N PRO A 160 -0.33 -28.13 7.21
CA PRO A 160 -1.40 -29.12 7.09
C PRO A 160 -1.20 -30.36 7.99
N ASP A 161 0.03 -30.61 8.42
CA ASP A 161 0.41 -31.65 9.39
C ASP A 161 -0.26 -31.48 10.77
N THR A 162 -0.69 -30.28 11.12
CA THR A 162 -1.35 -29.97 12.39
C THR A 162 -2.88 -30.16 12.36
N LEU A 163 -3.44 -30.52 11.20
CA LEU A 163 -4.90 -30.63 11.01
C LEU A 163 -5.59 -31.53 12.03
N MET A 164 -4.96 -32.63 12.41
CA MET A 164 -5.52 -33.58 13.39
C MET A 164 -5.67 -33.01 14.81
N GLY A 165 -5.01 -31.89 15.10
CA GLY A 165 -5.10 -31.17 16.37
C GLY A 165 -6.09 -30.02 16.38
N VAL A 166 -6.81 -29.78 15.28
CA VAL A 166 -7.76 -28.65 15.19
C VAL A 166 -9.00 -28.93 16.06
N THR A 167 -9.28 -28.02 16.96
CA THR A 167 -10.43 -28.10 17.87
C THR A 167 -11.46 -26.98 17.63
N TYR A 168 -11.07 -25.88 17.00
CA TYR A 168 -11.94 -24.78 16.64
C TYR A 168 -11.39 -23.99 15.43
N LEU A 169 -12.28 -23.23 14.79
CA LEU A 169 -11.92 -22.23 13.78
C LEU A 169 -12.31 -20.85 14.28
N ALA A 170 -11.42 -19.89 14.16
CA ALA A 170 -11.71 -18.48 14.41
C ALA A 170 -11.89 -17.76 13.07
N VAL A 171 -12.86 -16.86 13.02
CA VAL A 171 -13.13 -15.99 11.87
C VAL A 171 -13.06 -14.53 12.32
N ALA A 172 -12.73 -13.65 11.37
CA ALA A 172 -12.74 -12.20 11.64
C ALA A 172 -14.16 -11.70 11.95
N ALA A 173 -14.26 -10.58 12.67
CA ALA A 173 -15.56 -10.00 13.04
C ALA A 173 -16.40 -9.61 11.81
N GLU A 174 -15.76 -9.27 10.71
CA GLU A 174 -16.39 -8.91 9.44
C GLU A 174 -16.78 -10.12 8.58
N HIS A 175 -16.44 -11.33 9.02
CA HIS A 175 -16.80 -12.54 8.27
C HIS A 175 -18.32 -12.75 8.26
N PRO A 176 -18.93 -13.16 7.11
CA PRO A 176 -20.40 -13.32 7.02
C PRO A 176 -21.01 -14.18 8.14
N LEU A 177 -20.34 -15.24 8.57
CA LEU A 177 -20.79 -16.08 9.68
C LEU A 177 -20.78 -15.32 11.02
N ALA A 178 -19.79 -14.47 11.26
CA ALA A 178 -19.73 -13.67 12.49
C ALA A 178 -20.83 -12.59 12.50
N LEU A 179 -21.04 -11.92 11.37
CA LEU A 179 -22.10 -10.91 11.23
C LEU A 179 -23.47 -11.55 11.44
N LYS A 180 -23.74 -12.71 10.83
CA LYS A 180 -25.00 -13.45 10.99
C LYS A 180 -25.23 -13.91 12.43
N ALA A 181 -24.18 -14.26 13.15
CA ALA A 181 -24.31 -14.69 14.55
C ALA A 181 -24.49 -13.53 15.53
N ALA A 182 -24.22 -12.29 15.10
CA ALA A 182 -24.39 -11.07 15.90
C ALA A 182 -25.80 -10.45 15.78
N GLU A 183 -26.59 -10.88 14.78
CA GLU A 183 -28.02 -10.53 14.61
C GLU A 183 -28.93 -11.39 15.53
#